data_0a3624197b6e422831917955bb1f570e
#
_entry.id   0a3624197b6e422831917955bb1f570e
#
_cell.length_a   1.000
_cell.length_b   1.000
_cell.length_c   1.000
_cell.angle_alpha   90.00
_cell.angle_beta   90.00
_cell.angle_gamma   90.00
#
_symmetry.space_group_name_H-M   'P 1'
#
loop_
_entity.id
_entity.type
_entity.pdbx_description
1 polymer ?
#
loop_
_entity_poly.entity_id
_entity_poly.type
_entity_poly.pdbx_seq_one_letter_code
_entity_poly.pdbx_strand_id
1 'polypeptide(L)'
;ISADVHVNDVQDTDVPADVPADVQDTDVPAAVPMADRASIIATFNNTTVTITDTRGDTLCWSSAGTCGFKGSRKSTPFAGQCAAQQAAEKAAKFGVKEVGVHVNGPGSGRESAITALQSAGILVKFIQDVTPIPHNGCRPRKKRRV
;
A
#
# COMPACT_ATOMS: atom_id res chain seq x y z
N ILE A 1 -17.40 57.24 6.38
CA ILE A 1 -17.45 56.69 6.87
C ILE A 1 -17.76 55.46 6.76
N SER A 2 -18.17 55.13 7.04
CA SER A 2 -18.47 54.01 6.96
C SER A 2 -18.05 53.15 6.15
N ALA A 3 -17.81 53.31 5.66
CA ALA A 3 -17.44 52.52 4.76
C ALA A 3 -16.49 51.65 5.15
N ASP A 4 -16.10 52.10 5.63
CA ASP A 4 -15.15 51.35 5.78
C ASP A 4 -15.39 50.18 6.12
N VAL A 5 -15.97 50.21 6.32
CA VAL A 5 -16.14 49.10 6.56
C VAL A 5 -16.20 48.19 5.81
N HIS A 6 -16.16 48.41 5.46
CA HIS A 6 -16.10 47.44 4.85
C HIS A 6 -15.50 46.70 4.55
N VAL A 7 -15.28 46.97 4.59
CA VAL A 7 -14.68 46.27 4.23
C VAL A 7 -14.34 45.39 4.54
N ASN A 8 -14.11 45.44 4.90
CA ASN A 8 -13.60 44.47 5.17
C ASN A 8 -14.01 43.57 4.96
N ASP A 9 -14.42 43.70 4.96
CA ASP A 9 -14.75 42.69 4.79
C ASP A 9 -14.50 42.03 4.09
N VAL A 10 -14.33 42.28 3.89
CA VAL A 10 -14.01 41.64 3.19
C VAL A 10 -13.40 40.84 3.28
N GLN A 11 -12.97 40.90 3.52
CA GLN A 11 -12.29 40.11 3.57
C GLN A 11 -12.54 39.24 3.59
N ASP A 12 -12.88 39.23 3.88
CA ASP A 12 -13.08 38.21 3.94
C ASP A 12 -13.04 37.43 3.15
N THR A 13 -13.06 37.51 2.73
CA THR A 13 -12.93 36.96 1.75
C THR A 13 -11.89 36.23 1.77
N ASP A 14 -11.18 36.54 2.15
CA ASP A 14 -10.09 35.88 2.25
C ASP A 14 -10.45 34.65 2.53
N VAL A 15 -11.25 34.61 3.05
CA VAL A 15 -11.70 33.49 3.36
C VAL A 15 -11.66 32.58 2.39
N PRO A 16 -12.09 32.86 1.51
CA PRO A 16 -12.21 32.01 0.47
C PRO A 16 -10.99 31.42 0.16
N ALA A 17 -10.21 32.14 0.15
CA ALA A 17 -9.01 31.70 -0.21
C ALA A 17 -8.73 30.45 0.41
N ASP A 18 -8.88 30.38 1.50
CA ASP A 18 -8.48 29.22 2.14
C ASP A 18 -9.13 28.11 1.61
N VAL A 19 -10.20 28.26 1.40
CA VAL A 19 -10.91 27.20 0.95
C VAL A 19 -10.26 26.51 -0.08
N PRO A 20 -9.89 27.13 -0.99
CA PRO A 20 -9.34 26.51 -2.13
C PRO A 20 -8.33 25.63 -1.65
N ALA A 21 -7.71 26.09 -0.82
CA ALA A 21 -6.64 25.36 -0.39
C ALA A 21 -7.10 24.02 -0.04
N ASP A 22 -8.08 23.93 0.53
CA ASP A 22 -8.44 22.67 0.99
C ASP A 22 -8.58 21.76 -0.03
N VAL A 23 -9.08 22.15 -0.94
CA VAL A 23 -9.31 21.32 -1.97
C VAL A 23 -8.14 20.59 -2.27
N GLN A 24 -7.16 21.20 -2.42
CA GLN A 24 -6.07 20.59 -2.83
C GLN A 24 -5.82 19.47 -2.06
N ASP A 25 -6.30 19.47 -1.04
CA ASP A 25 -6.04 18.33 -0.28
C ASP A 25 -6.21 17.12 -1.00
N THR A 26 -6.97 17.14 -1.89
CA THR A 26 -7.19 15.94 -2.56
C THR A 26 -5.91 15.50 -3.02
N ASP A 27 -5.07 16.32 -3.26
CA ASP A 27 -3.88 15.90 -3.79
C ASP A 27 -3.18 15.28 -2.75
N VAL A 28 -3.49 15.57 -1.69
CA VAL A 28 -2.91 15.01 -0.70
C VAL A 28 -2.61 13.65 -0.84
N PRO A 29 -3.39 12.92 -1.35
CA PRO A 29 -3.18 11.55 -1.50
C PRO A 29 -1.80 11.35 -1.91
N ALA A 30 -1.43 12.16 -2.71
CA ALA A 30 -0.19 11.94 -3.27
C ALA A 30 0.87 12.22 -2.26
N ALA A 31 0.58 13.02 -1.37
CA ALA A 31 1.61 13.40 -0.48
C ALA A 31 1.85 12.35 0.54
N VAL A 32 0.90 11.59 0.76
CA VAL A 32 1.03 10.61 1.73
C VAL A 32 2.16 9.72 1.55
N PRO A 33 2.46 9.40 0.36
CA PRO A 33 3.48 8.46 0.08
C PRO A 33 4.82 8.74 0.69
N MET A 34 4.90 9.54 1.63
CA MET A 34 6.17 9.79 2.26
C MET A 34 6.56 8.61 3.15
N ALA A 35 5.67 7.68 3.33
CA ALA A 35 5.99 6.49 4.12
C ALA A 35 6.61 5.43 3.23
N ASP A 36 7.39 4.55 3.82
CA ASP A 36 7.93 3.42 3.08
C ASP A 36 6.78 2.58 2.53
N ARG A 37 7.04 1.80 1.52
CA ARG A 37 5.98 1.06 0.84
C ARG A 37 6.15 -0.45 1.02
N ALA A 38 5.07 -1.12 1.36
CA ALA A 38 5.03 -2.57 1.39
C ALA A 38 4.14 -3.04 0.24
N SER A 39 4.73 -3.71 -0.74
CA SER A 39 3.99 -4.24 -1.87
C SER A 39 3.72 -5.72 -1.62
N ILE A 40 2.45 -6.10 -1.59
CA ILE A 40 2.04 -7.48 -1.38
C ILE A 40 1.44 -7.99 -2.69
N ILE A 41 2.06 -8.98 -3.27
CA ILE A 41 1.55 -9.61 -4.49
C ILE A 41 1.05 -11.00 -4.09
N ALA A 42 -0.25 -11.17 -4.10
CA ALA A 42 -0.87 -12.44 -3.73
C ALA A 42 -1.55 -13.06 -4.95
N THR A 43 -0.92 -14.08 -5.51
CA THR A 43 -1.48 -14.79 -6.66
C THR A 43 -2.12 -16.09 -6.16
N PHE A 44 -2.74 -16.83 -7.07
CA PHE A 44 -3.33 -18.11 -6.70
C PHE A 44 -2.26 -19.15 -6.34
N ASN A 45 -1.02 -18.90 -6.65
CA ASN A 45 0.06 -19.86 -6.43
C ASN A 45 1.09 -19.44 -5.39
N ASN A 46 1.16 -18.16 -5.04
CA ASN A 46 2.21 -17.68 -4.17
C ASN A 46 1.84 -16.32 -3.59
N THR A 47 2.50 -15.93 -2.51
CA THR A 47 2.39 -14.59 -1.94
C THR A 47 3.81 -14.06 -1.76
N THR A 48 4.06 -12.86 -2.26
CA THR A 48 5.35 -12.20 -2.14
C THR A 48 5.15 -10.85 -1.47
N VAL A 49 6.00 -10.51 -0.53
CA VAL A 49 5.96 -9.22 0.16
C VAL A 49 7.30 -8.53 -0.05
N THR A 50 7.27 -7.32 -0.57
CA THR A 50 8.47 -6.53 -0.82
C THR A 50 8.33 -5.20 -0.11
N ILE A 51 9.33 -4.78 0.61
CA ILE A 51 9.32 -3.50 1.30
C ILE A 51 10.36 -2.59 0.66
N THR A 52 9.92 -1.41 0.24
CA THR A 52 10.78 -0.45 -0.44
C THR A 52 10.76 0.86 0.33
N ASP A 53 11.75 1.70 0.08
CA ASP A 53 11.79 3.01 0.71
C ASP A 53 10.92 3.98 -0.10
N THR A 54 10.93 5.25 0.30
CA THR A 54 10.10 6.27 -0.35
C THR A 54 10.54 6.55 -1.78
N ARG A 55 11.76 6.22 -2.14
CA ARG A 55 12.25 6.43 -3.51
C ARG A 55 11.98 5.26 -4.42
N GLY A 56 11.57 4.13 -3.85
CA GLY A 56 11.30 2.94 -4.63
C GLY A 56 12.40 1.89 -4.58
N ASP A 57 13.46 2.12 -3.82
CA ASP A 57 14.54 1.14 -3.73
C ASP A 57 14.11 0.03 -2.79
N THR A 58 14.31 -1.21 -3.20
CA THR A 58 13.90 -2.36 -2.40
C THR A 58 14.84 -2.56 -1.21
N LEU A 59 14.27 -2.54 -0.03
CA LEU A 59 15.05 -2.78 1.19
C LEU A 59 15.10 -4.28 1.52
N CYS A 60 13.98 -4.95 1.43
CA CYS A 60 13.93 -6.37 1.73
C CYS A 60 12.68 -7.00 1.11
N TRP A 61 12.70 -8.30 1.02
CA TRP A 61 11.55 -9.03 0.48
C TRP A 61 11.52 -10.43 1.07
N SER A 62 10.35 -11.04 0.98
CA SER A 62 10.16 -12.44 1.34
C SER A 62 8.96 -12.99 0.59
N SER A 63 8.93 -14.29 0.41
CA SER A 63 7.79 -14.92 -0.25
C SER A 63 7.48 -16.24 0.45
N ALA A 64 6.33 -16.82 0.12
CA ALA A 64 5.96 -18.11 0.70
C ALA A 64 7.00 -19.17 0.35
N GLY A 65 7.60 -19.07 -0.83
CA GLY A 65 8.64 -20.03 -1.21
C GLY A 65 9.91 -19.89 -0.37
N THR A 66 10.29 -18.69 -0.01
CA THR A 66 11.48 -18.49 0.81
C THR A 66 11.24 -18.90 2.28
N CYS A 67 9.98 -18.99 2.69
CA CYS A 67 9.65 -19.45 4.03
C CYS A 67 9.62 -20.97 4.15
N GLY A 68 9.90 -21.66 3.06
CA GLY A 68 9.94 -23.11 3.10
C GLY A 68 8.69 -23.82 2.59
N PHE A 69 7.68 -23.09 2.16
CA PHE A 69 6.48 -23.72 1.60
C PHE A 69 6.76 -24.14 0.16
N LYS A 70 6.19 -25.26 -0.26
CA LYS A 70 6.38 -25.78 -1.60
C LYS A 70 5.05 -26.16 -2.22
N GLY A 71 4.99 -26.11 -3.54
CA GLY A 71 3.81 -26.53 -4.29
C GLY A 71 2.58 -25.73 -3.94
N SER A 72 1.47 -26.38 -3.74
CA SER A 72 0.22 -25.70 -3.48
C SER A 72 0.17 -25.02 -2.10
N ARG A 73 1.07 -25.36 -1.22
CA ARG A 73 1.08 -24.73 0.11
C ARG A 73 1.48 -23.28 0.06
N LYS A 74 2.14 -22.84 -0.99
CA LYS A 74 2.55 -21.45 -1.13
C LYS A 74 1.37 -20.50 -1.29
N SER A 75 0.22 -21.00 -1.67
CA SER A 75 -0.93 -20.14 -1.90
C SER A 75 -1.84 -20.01 -0.67
N THR A 76 -1.49 -20.63 0.44
CA THR A 76 -2.34 -20.60 1.62
C THR A 76 -2.20 -19.27 2.36
N PRO A 77 -3.22 -18.87 3.11
CA PRO A 77 -3.12 -17.64 3.91
C PRO A 77 -2.01 -17.71 4.94
N PHE A 78 -1.78 -18.89 5.51
CA PHE A 78 -0.71 -19.05 6.49
C PHE A 78 0.66 -18.79 5.85
N ALA A 79 0.87 -19.23 4.63
CA ALA A 79 2.13 -18.97 3.93
C ALA A 79 2.30 -17.47 3.68
N GLY A 80 1.23 -16.75 3.37
CA GLY A 80 1.26 -15.31 3.22
C GLY A 80 1.62 -14.62 4.52
N GLN A 81 1.09 -15.12 5.63
CA GLN A 81 1.38 -14.58 6.93
C GLN A 81 2.88 -14.77 7.26
N CYS A 82 3.43 -15.96 7.03
CA CYS A 82 4.84 -16.21 7.29
C CYS A 82 5.74 -15.34 6.42
N ALA A 83 5.37 -15.17 5.14
CA ALA A 83 6.16 -14.32 4.25
C ALA A 83 6.18 -12.88 4.74
N ALA A 84 5.04 -12.35 5.17
CA ALA A 84 4.97 -10.98 5.65
C ALA A 84 5.73 -10.81 6.97
N GLN A 85 5.63 -11.78 7.85
CA GLN A 85 6.35 -11.73 9.11
C GLN A 85 7.85 -11.71 8.88
N GLN A 86 8.34 -12.58 8.00
CA GLN A 86 9.75 -12.63 7.70
C GLN A 86 10.22 -11.33 7.01
N ALA A 87 9.40 -10.76 6.15
CA ALA A 87 9.73 -9.48 5.52
C ALA A 87 9.79 -8.37 6.56
N ALA A 88 8.86 -8.37 7.52
CA ALA A 88 8.83 -7.35 8.56
C ALA A 88 10.07 -7.46 9.47
N GLU A 89 10.49 -8.67 9.79
CA GLU A 89 11.70 -8.86 10.60
C GLU A 89 12.92 -8.31 9.88
N LYS A 90 12.99 -8.51 8.56
CA LYS A 90 14.10 -7.97 7.80
C LYS A 90 14.01 -6.44 7.72
N ALA A 91 12.82 -5.91 7.58
CA ALA A 91 12.61 -4.47 7.48
C ALA A 91 12.97 -3.77 8.80
N ALA A 92 12.73 -4.42 9.91
CA ALA A 92 13.07 -3.83 11.19
C ALA A 92 14.57 -3.54 11.31
N LYS A 93 15.38 -4.30 10.61
CA LYS A 93 16.82 -4.07 10.61
C LYS A 93 17.20 -2.81 9.85
N PHE A 94 16.34 -2.36 8.95
CA PHE A 94 16.57 -1.13 8.20
C PHE A 94 15.87 0.06 8.86
N GLY A 95 15.22 -0.15 10.01
CA GLY A 95 14.57 0.94 10.71
C GLY A 95 13.19 1.33 10.18
N VAL A 96 12.56 0.47 9.39
CA VAL A 96 11.23 0.77 8.84
C VAL A 96 10.21 0.69 9.97
N LYS A 97 9.45 1.77 10.16
CA LYS A 97 8.44 1.83 11.22
C LYS A 97 7.03 1.95 10.66
N GLU A 98 6.88 2.61 9.53
CA GLU A 98 5.57 2.87 8.96
C GLU A 98 5.60 2.51 7.48
N VAL A 99 4.52 1.94 6.98
CA VAL A 99 4.42 1.59 5.56
C VAL A 99 3.04 1.87 5.02
N GLY A 100 3.00 2.22 3.72
CA GLY A 100 1.74 2.24 2.99
C GLY A 100 1.67 0.92 2.25
N VAL A 101 0.61 0.17 2.44
CA VAL A 101 0.49 -1.16 1.84
C VAL A 101 -0.21 -1.10 0.49
N HIS A 102 0.42 -1.67 -0.52
CA HIS A 102 -0.16 -1.79 -1.85
C HIS A 102 -0.39 -3.28 -2.12
N VAL A 103 -1.63 -3.67 -2.27
CA VAL A 103 -1.99 -5.07 -2.48
C VAL A 103 -2.33 -5.31 -3.93
N ASN A 104 -1.80 -6.39 -4.48
CA ASN A 104 -2.01 -6.73 -5.88
C ASN A 104 -2.34 -8.21 -6.00
N GLY A 105 -3.38 -8.53 -6.73
CA GLY A 105 -3.72 -9.90 -7.05
C GLY A 105 -4.85 -10.49 -6.21
N PRO A 106 -5.41 -11.59 -6.67
CA PRO A 106 -6.58 -12.20 -6.05
C PRO A 106 -6.27 -13.30 -5.04
N GLY A 107 -5.02 -13.52 -4.70
CA GLY A 107 -4.65 -14.64 -3.84
C GLY A 107 -5.22 -14.55 -2.43
N SER A 108 -5.28 -15.68 -1.76
CA SER A 108 -5.85 -15.74 -0.42
C SER A 108 -4.93 -15.17 0.65
N GLY A 109 -3.68 -14.92 0.33
CA GLY A 109 -2.73 -14.38 1.31
C GLY A 109 -2.79 -12.88 1.50
N ARG A 110 -3.73 -12.17 0.85
CA ARG A 110 -3.81 -10.71 0.92
C ARG A 110 -3.99 -10.21 2.34
N GLU A 111 -5.07 -10.59 2.97
CA GLU A 111 -5.40 -10.07 4.29
C GLU A 111 -4.47 -10.59 5.37
N SER A 112 -4.10 -11.85 5.27
CA SER A 112 -3.22 -12.43 6.27
C SER A 112 -1.85 -11.77 6.28
N ALA A 113 -1.36 -11.37 5.10
CA ALA A 113 -0.08 -10.68 5.02
C ALA A 113 -0.16 -9.29 5.66
N ILE A 114 -1.26 -8.56 5.44
CA ILE A 114 -1.44 -7.23 6.04
C ILE A 114 -1.49 -7.36 7.56
N THR A 115 -2.25 -8.32 8.05
CA THR A 115 -2.38 -8.54 9.49
C THR A 115 -1.03 -8.92 10.10
N ALA A 116 -0.24 -9.70 9.39
CA ALA A 116 1.07 -10.11 9.87
C ALA A 116 2.04 -8.92 9.96
N LEU A 117 1.99 -7.99 9.00
CA LEU A 117 2.81 -6.80 9.07
C LEU A 117 2.47 -5.97 10.32
N GLN A 118 1.17 -5.83 10.60
CA GLN A 118 0.73 -5.10 11.79
C GLN A 118 1.16 -5.82 13.07
N SER A 119 1.04 -7.13 13.08
CA SER A 119 1.43 -7.92 14.25
C SER A 119 2.92 -7.86 14.52
N ALA A 120 3.70 -7.66 13.49
CA ALA A 120 5.15 -7.57 13.63
C ALA A 120 5.61 -6.19 14.12
N GLY A 121 4.69 -5.28 14.33
CA GLY A 121 5.02 -3.97 14.86
C GLY A 121 5.18 -2.85 13.84
N ILE A 122 4.89 -3.10 12.59
CA ILE A 122 4.96 -2.07 11.57
C ILE A 122 3.63 -1.37 11.48
N LEU A 123 3.63 -0.04 11.56
CA LEU A 123 2.40 0.72 11.48
C LEU A 123 1.96 0.82 10.02
N VAL A 124 0.76 0.38 9.73
CA VAL A 124 0.21 0.48 8.38
C VAL A 124 -0.55 1.80 8.28
N LYS A 125 -0.06 2.70 7.44
CA LYS A 125 -0.66 4.02 7.25
C LYS A 125 -1.91 3.97 6.41
N PHE A 126 -1.86 3.24 5.32
CA PHE A 126 -3.00 3.08 4.42
C PHE A 126 -2.87 1.77 3.65
N ILE A 127 -3.98 1.32 3.11
CA ILE A 127 -4.00 0.10 2.30
C ILE A 127 -4.67 0.47 0.98
N GLN A 128 -4.01 0.17 -0.11
CA GLN A 128 -4.51 0.46 -1.44
C GLN A 128 -4.44 -0.79 -2.30
N ASP A 129 -5.51 -1.10 -3.02
CA ASP A 129 -5.52 -2.22 -3.94
C ASP A 129 -5.08 -1.68 -5.31
N VAL A 130 -3.97 -2.18 -5.81
CA VAL A 130 -3.41 -1.75 -7.09
C VAL A 130 -3.47 -2.86 -8.13
N THR A 131 -4.37 -3.80 -7.96
CA THR A 131 -4.50 -4.90 -8.92
C THR A 131 -4.81 -4.32 -10.29
N PRO A 132 -4.01 -4.60 -11.32
CA PRO A 132 -4.24 -4.04 -12.63
C PRO A 132 -5.46 -4.66 -13.31
N ILE A 133 -6.29 -3.83 -13.91
CA ILE A 133 -7.45 -4.29 -14.65
C ILE A 133 -7.25 -3.89 -16.10
N PRO A 134 -7.11 -4.84 -17.03
CA PRO A 134 -6.89 -4.50 -18.43
C PRO A 134 -8.13 -3.89 -19.06
N HIS A 135 -7.92 -2.94 -19.98
CA HIS A 135 -8.99 -2.35 -20.74
C HIS A 135 -9.06 -3.11 -22.08
N ASN A 136 -9.58 -4.33 -22.05
CA ASN A 136 -9.60 -5.21 -23.23
C ASN A 136 -8.19 -5.48 -23.75
N GLY A 137 -7.29 -5.75 -22.87
CA GLY A 137 -5.89 -5.97 -23.25
C GLY A 137 -5.64 -7.24 -24.01
N CYS A 138 -4.50 -7.85 -23.76
CA CYS A 138 -4.09 -9.04 -24.51
C CYS A 138 -4.98 -10.23 -24.21
N ARG A 139 -5.05 -11.16 -25.15
CA ARG A 139 -5.81 -12.38 -24.95
C ARG A 139 -5.21 -13.18 -23.81
N PRO A 140 -6.03 -13.64 -22.86
CA PRO A 140 -5.52 -14.43 -21.73
C PRO A 140 -5.12 -15.82 -22.20
N ARG A 141 -4.38 -16.49 -21.36
CA ARG A 141 -3.97 -17.85 -21.64
C ARG A 141 -5.16 -18.79 -21.68
N LYS A 142 -4.97 -19.93 -22.32
CA LYS A 142 -5.98 -20.96 -22.31
C LYS A 142 -6.28 -21.42 -20.91
N LYS A 143 -7.48 -21.94 -20.74
CA LYS A 143 -7.86 -22.50 -19.45
C LYS A 143 -6.92 -23.62 -19.10
N ARG A 144 -6.53 -23.68 -17.88
CA ARG A 144 -5.61 -24.69 -17.40
C ARG A 144 -6.29 -26.05 -17.42
N ARG A 145 -5.61 -27.06 -17.93
CA ARG A 145 -6.10 -28.41 -17.89
C ARG A 145 -5.66 -29.03 -16.57
N VAL A 146 -6.55 -29.65 -15.91
CA VAL A 146 -6.25 -30.25 -14.63
C VAL A 146 -6.56 -31.72 -14.69
#